data_7849bde8e71689c210a916d6b8619212
#
_entry.id   7849bde8e71689c210a916d6b8619212
#
_cell.length_a   1.000
_cell.length_b   1.000
_cell.length_c   1.000
_cell.angle_alpha   90.00
_cell.angle_beta   90.00
_cell.angle_gamma   90.00
#
_symmetry.space_group_name_H-M   'P 1'
#
loop_
_entity.id
_entity.type
_entity.pdbx_description
1 polymer ?
#
loop_
_entity_poly.entity_id
_entity_poly.type
_entity_poly.pdbx_seq_one_letter_code
_entity_poly.pdbx_strand_id
1 'polypeptide(L)'
;MNVFQINSHDNVAVAVDAVAKGSVVTAGGKTFTVCQDIPAGHKVALQPIAKGEDVIKYGFPIGTAKADIPVGAWVHTQNVQSKLGDLLHYTYEPEKADRSLRKSEKKYEFQGYKRSDGSAGIRNEVWIIPTVGCVNNIARAIETASQAYKTENIDGIYAYSHPHGCSQLGDDQVHTQKILSGLIHNPNAGAVLVLSLGCENNQVSLMKEVIGDYDPDRVKFLVCQDVEDEIEAGTAIVKDLCHYAAQFHRQPCDASLLTIGLKCGGSDGFSGITANPLVGEISNRLIAVGGTSILTEVPEMFGAETLLMNRARNREVFDKTVDLINHFKEYFMSYGEKINENPSPGNKAGGITTLEDKSLGCVQKGGRALVEDVLAYGDRATKKGLNLLQAPGNDLVASNALAAAGAHMVLFTTGRGTPFACPVPTIKISSNSHLAGFKRNWIDFNAGTIAEGESREAAADCLFQYILDVASGRVHAKSEALDKHELAIFKNGVTL
;
A
#
# COMPACT_ATOMS: atom_id res chain seq x y z
N MET A 1 -21.61 6.98 -21.63
CA MET A 1 -20.82 6.03 -22.48
C MET A 1 -20.80 4.73 -21.71
N ASN A 2 -21.48 3.68 -22.20
CA ASN A 2 -21.68 2.49 -21.37
C ASN A 2 -20.50 1.51 -21.36
N VAL A 3 -19.54 1.67 -22.30
CA VAL A 3 -18.33 0.83 -22.39
C VAL A 3 -17.12 1.68 -22.76
N PHE A 4 -15.94 1.33 -22.20
CA PHE A 4 -14.71 2.11 -22.35
C PHE A 4 -13.52 1.21 -22.74
N GLN A 5 -12.89 1.47 -23.87
CA GLN A 5 -11.61 0.87 -24.28
C GLN A 5 -10.47 1.67 -23.66
N ILE A 6 -9.58 1.00 -22.91
CA ILE A 6 -8.50 1.68 -22.15
C ILE A 6 -7.34 2.03 -23.06
N ASN A 7 -6.91 1.10 -23.90
CA ASN A 7 -5.81 1.25 -24.82
C ASN A 7 -6.29 0.89 -26.24
N SER A 8 -5.79 1.58 -27.26
CA SER A 8 -6.15 1.34 -28.66
C SER A 8 -5.86 -0.09 -29.15
N HIS A 9 -4.92 -0.80 -28.50
CA HIS A 9 -4.58 -2.18 -28.83
C HIS A 9 -5.46 -3.22 -28.11
N ASP A 10 -6.32 -2.78 -27.18
CA ASP A 10 -7.19 -3.69 -26.44
C ASP A 10 -8.21 -4.34 -27.36
N ASN A 11 -8.39 -5.65 -27.20
CA ASN A 11 -9.46 -6.38 -27.87
C ASN A 11 -10.72 -6.57 -26.99
N VAL A 12 -10.68 -5.97 -25.79
CA VAL A 12 -11.82 -5.87 -24.88
C VAL A 12 -12.05 -4.42 -24.44
N ALA A 13 -13.29 -4.10 -24.04
CA ALA A 13 -13.64 -2.86 -23.34
C ALA A 13 -14.28 -3.19 -21.98
N VAL A 14 -14.28 -2.23 -21.07
CA VAL A 14 -14.89 -2.35 -19.73
C VAL A 14 -16.25 -1.67 -19.73
N ALA A 15 -17.27 -2.34 -19.20
CA ALA A 15 -18.60 -1.79 -18.99
C ALA A 15 -18.56 -0.81 -17.81
N VAL A 16 -18.85 0.45 -18.05
CA VAL A 16 -18.93 1.49 -17.00
C VAL A 16 -20.21 1.29 -16.18
N ASP A 17 -21.31 1.01 -16.86
CA ASP A 17 -22.58 0.63 -16.27
C ASP A 17 -22.92 -0.81 -16.68
N ALA A 18 -23.85 -1.43 -15.99
CA ALA A 18 -24.39 -2.72 -16.44
C ALA A 18 -25.03 -2.58 -17.82
N VAL A 19 -24.69 -3.48 -18.73
CA VAL A 19 -25.18 -3.47 -20.13
C VAL A 19 -26.05 -4.69 -20.37
N ALA A 20 -27.30 -4.49 -20.74
CA ALA A 20 -28.24 -5.56 -20.99
C ALA A 20 -27.96 -6.27 -22.33
N LYS A 21 -28.26 -7.57 -22.40
CA LYS A 21 -28.25 -8.35 -23.65
C LYS A 21 -29.07 -7.65 -24.74
N GLY A 22 -28.53 -7.62 -25.95
CA GLY A 22 -29.18 -7.00 -27.12
C GLY A 22 -28.94 -5.48 -27.22
N SER A 23 -28.32 -4.85 -26.22
CA SER A 23 -27.94 -3.45 -26.33
C SER A 23 -26.91 -3.23 -27.42
N VAL A 24 -27.05 -2.13 -28.16
CA VAL A 24 -26.05 -1.67 -29.14
C VAL A 24 -25.12 -0.67 -28.44
N VAL A 25 -23.83 -0.95 -28.46
CA VAL A 25 -22.80 -0.15 -27.81
C VAL A 25 -21.69 0.22 -28.78
N THR A 26 -21.01 1.34 -28.51
CA THR A 26 -19.87 1.82 -29.31
C THR A 26 -18.65 1.95 -28.41
N ALA A 27 -17.57 1.28 -28.76
CA ALA A 27 -16.25 1.42 -28.12
C ALA A 27 -15.12 1.20 -29.14
N GLY A 28 -14.00 1.91 -28.97
CA GLY A 28 -12.87 1.80 -29.90
C GLY A 28 -13.20 2.09 -31.36
N GLY A 29 -14.17 2.97 -31.61
CA GLY A 29 -14.65 3.28 -32.96
C GLY A 29 -15.50 2.17 -33.62
N LYS A 30 -15.83 1.09 -32.91
CA LYS A 30 -16.67 -0.04 -33.38
C LYS A 30 -18.02 -0.01 -32.71
N THR A 31 -19.07 -0.29 -33.47
CA THR A 31 -20.45 -0.47 -32.95
C THR A 31 -20.83 -1.94 -33.07
N PHE A 32 -21.34 -2.53 -31.99
CA PHE A 32 -21.69 -3.94 -31.91
C PHE A 32 -22.85 -4.19 -30.94
N THR A 33 -23.49 -5.37 -31.05
CA THR A 33 -24.55 -5.79 -30.15
C THR A 33 -24.00 -6.69 -29.07
N VAL A 34 -24.36 -6.43 -27.80
CA VAL A 34 -23.98 -7.25 -26.66
C VAL A 34 -24.73 -8.56 -26.62
N CYS A 35 -24.02 -9.68 -26.51
CA CYS A 35 -24.56 -11.02 -26.61
C CYS A 35 -25.29 -11.51 -25.35
N GLN A 36 -24.99 -10.98 -24.19
CA GLN A 36 -25.53 -11.36 -22.88
C GLN A 36 -25.39 -10.17 -21.91
N ASP A 37 -26.05 -10.23 -20.74
CA ASP A 37 -25.92 -9.21 -19.73
C ASP A 37 -24.48 -9.11 -19.25
N ILE A 38 -23.94 -7.91 -19.15
CA ILE A 38 -22.58 -7.62 -18.69
C ILE A 38 -22.66 -6.70 -17.48
N PRO A 39 -22.19 -7.14 -16.29
CA PRO A 39 -22.17 -6.30 -15.10
C PRO A 39 -21.21 -5.12 -15.24
N ALA A 40 -21.43 -4.04 -14.48
CA ALA A 40 -20.49 -2.93 -14.38
C ALA A 40 -19.11 -3.41 -13.91
N GLY A 41 -18.05 -2.84 -14.47
CA GLY A 41 -16.66 -3.24 -14.22
C GLY A 41 -16.19 -4.46 -15.00
N HIS A 42 -17.10 -5.19 -15.67
CA HIS A 42 -16.73 -6.37 -16.45
C HIS A 42 -16.39 -6.04 -17.90
N LYS A 43 -15.77 -7.01 -18.59
CA LYS A 43 -15.23 -6.84 -19.94
C LYS A 43 -16.16 -7.38 -21.00
N VAL A 44 -16.21 -6.70 -22.15
CA VAL A 44 -16.89 -7.12 -23.38
C VAL A 44 -15.88 -7.21 -24.52
N ALA A 45 -15.98 -8.22 -25.37
CA ALA A 45 -15.12 -8.40 -26.53
C ALA A 45 -15.45 -7.36 -27.62
N LEU A 46 -14.44 -6.63 -28.11
CA LEU A 46 -14.52 -5.64 -29.20
C LEU A 46 -14.35 -6.26 -30.59
N GLN A 47 -13.84 -7.47 -30.64
CA GLN A 47 -13.61 -8.26 -31.85
C GLN A 47 -13.63 -9.75 -31.50
N PRO A 48 -13.77 -10.65 -32.49
CA PRO A 48 -13.64 -12.08 -32.23
C PRO A 48 -12.23 -12.39 -31.68
N ILE A 49 -12.16 -13.28 -30.68
CA ILE A 49 -10.91 -13.77 -30.11
C ILE A 49 -10.96 -15.29 -30.19
N ALA A 50 -10.09 -15.90 -31.01
CA ALA A 50 -10.08 -17.34 -31.20
C ALA A 50 -9.53 -18.07 -29.97
N LYS A 51 -9.90 -19.31 -29.77
CA LYS A 51 -9.33 -20.18 -28.73
C LYS A 51 -7.79 -20.19 -28.82
N GLY A 52 -7.14 -19.92 -27.70
CA GLY A 52 -5.67 -19.85 -27.59
C GLY A 52 -5.08 -18.48 -27.91
N GLU A 53 -5.86 -17.55 -28.45
CA GLU A 53 -5.39 -16.15 -28.63
C GLU A 53 -5.40 -15.38 -27.33
N ASP A 54 -4.60 -14.32 -27.32
CA ASP A 54 -4.45 -13.42 -26.16
C ASP A 54 -5.68 -12.49 -26.02
N VAL A 55 -6.18 -12.42 -24.79
CA VAL A 55 -7.09 -11.36 -24.36
C VAL A 55 -6.25 -10.16 -23.93
N ILE A 56 -6.42 -9.01 -24.59
CA ILE A 56 -5.58 -7.82 -24.41
C ILE A 56 -6.38 -6.72 -23.70
N LYS A 57 -5.83 -6.23 -22.59
CA LYS A 57 -6.32 -5.07 -21.82
C LYS A 57 -5.13 -4.26 -21.32
N TYR A 58 -5.26 -2.95 -21.24
CA TYR A 58 -4.14 -2.03 -20.93
C TYR A 58 -3.00 -2.06 -21.97
N GLY A 59 -3.23 -2.59 -23.18
CA GLY A 59 -2.22 -2.82 -24.19
C GLY A 59 -1.39 -4.08 -24.00
N PHE A 60 -1.71 -4.94 -23.00
CA PHE A 60 -0.97 -6.15 -22.66
C PHE A 60 -1.90 -7.37 -22.54
N PRO A 61 -1.37 -8.59 -22.74
CA PRO A 61 -2.12 -9.79 -22.52
C PRO A 61 -2.52 -9.95 -21.04
N ILE A 62 -3.82 -10.16 -20.79
CA ILE A 62 -4.37 -10.49 -19.47
C ILE A 62 -4.69 -11.98 -19.32
N GLY A 63 -4.32 -12.81 -20.28
CA GLY A 63 -4.56 -14.25 -20.33
C GLY A 63 -4.88 -14.70 -21.74
N THR A 64 -5.22 -15.98 -21.91
CA THR A 64 -5.62 -16.59 -23.19
C THR A 64 -7.06 -17.05 -23.19
N ALA A 65 -7.72 -17.00 -24.37
CA ALA A 65 -9.06 -17.49 -24.55
C ALA A 65 -9.12 -19.04 -24.46
N LYS A 66 -9.99 -19.57 -23.62
CA LYS A 66 -10.25 -21.05 -23.48
C LYS A 66 -11.09 -21.60 -24.61
N ALA A 67 -11.89 -20.75 -25.24
CA ALA A 67 -12.80 -21.05 -26.33
C ALA A 67 -12.93 -19.81 -27.20
N ASP A 68 -13.51 -19.93 -28.40
CA ASP A 68 -13.81 -18.80 -29.26
C ASP A 68 -14.76 -17.81 -28.55
N ILE A 69 -14.39 -16.54 -28.53
CA ILE A 69 -15.14 -15.46 -27.90
C ILE A 69 -15.65 -14.53 -29.03
N PRO A 70 -16.95 -14.51 -29.33
CA PRO A 70 -17.49 -13.63 -30.36
C PRO A 70 -17.49 -12.16 -29.88
N VAL A 71 -17.56 -11.23 -30.83
CA VAL A 71 -17.74 -9.79 -30.52
C VAL A 71 -19.02 -9.59 -29.71
N GLY A 72 -18.98 -8.72 -28.72
CA GLY A 72 -20.12 -8.46 -27.83
C GLY A 72 -20.32 -9.49 -26.71
N ALA A 73 -19.49 -10.52 -26.62
CA ALA A 73 -19.56 -11.51 -25.54
C ALA A 73 -18.90 -10.98 -24.25
N TRP A 74 -19.40 -11.46 -23.12
CA TRP A 74 -18.81 -11.23 -21.81
C TRP A 74 -17.48 -11.98 -21.68
N VAL A 75 -16.42 -11.27 -21.35
CA VAL A 75 -15.06 -11.80 -21.21
C VAL A 75 -14.72 -11.89 -19.73
N HIS A 76 -14.62 -13.13 -19.20
CA HIS A 76 -14.32 -13.36 -17.79
C HIS A 76 -13.79 -14.79 -17.57
N THR A 77 -13.78 -15.27 -16.33
CA THR A 77 -13.20 -16.56 -15.92
C THR A 77 -13.77 -17.79 -16.66
N GLN A 78 -14.99 -17.73 -17.20
CA GLN A 78 -15.59 -18.82 -17.97
C GLN A 78 -14.87 -19.05 -19.32
N ASN A 79 -14.27 -18.01 -19.91
CA ASN A 79 -13.66 -18.06 -21.23
C ASN A 79 -12.22 -17.53 -21.32
N VAL A 80 -11.61 -17.13 -20.19
CA VAL A 80 -10.20 -16.70 -20.11
C VAL A 80 -9.45 -17.47 -19.04
N GLN A 81 -8.18 -17.78 -19.28
CA GLN A 81 -7.27 -18.38 -18.33
C GLN A 81 -5.95 -17.59 -18.26
N SER A 82 -5.31 -17.64 -17.09
CA SER A 82 -3.96 -17.07 -16.85
C SER A 82 -2.90 -17.82 -17.66
N LYS A 83 -1.85 -17.11 -18.04
CA LYS A 83 -0.62 -17.65 -18.66
C LYS A 83 0.48 -17.90 -17.63
N LEU A 84 0.30 -17.45 -16.39
CA LEU A 84 1.30 -17.56 -15.34
C LEU A 84 1.40 -19.01 -14.82
N GLY A 85 2.61 -19.54 -14.75
CA GLY A 85 2.84 -20.92 -14.33
C GLY A 85 4.17 -21.18 -13.61
N ASP A 86 5.25 -20.51 -14.00
CA ASP A 86 6.61 -20.85 -13.55
C ASP A 86 7.47 -19.60 -13.30
N LEU A 87 8.70 -19.84 -12.81
CA LEU A 87 9.75 -18.83 -12.77
C LEU A 87 10.12 -18.42 -14.21
N LEU A 88 10.33 -17.13 -14.42
CA LEU A 88 10.70 -16.58 -15.71
C LEU A 88 12.12 -16.02 -15.67
N HIS A 89 12.81 -16.11 -16.82
CA HIS A 89 14.04 -15.37 -17.05
C HIS A 89 13.72 -14.04 -17.72
N TYR A 90 14.29 -12.97 -17.20
CA TYR A 90 14.03 -11.63 -17.67
C TYR A 90 15.27 -11.01 -18.29
N THR A 91 15.06 -10.24 -19.35
CA THR A 91 16.12 -9.45 -20.00
C THR A 91 15.93 -8.00 -19.59
N TYR A 92 17.02 -7.32 -19.27
CA TYR A 92 16.98 -5.89 -18.95
C TYR A 92 16.88 -5.08 -20.25
N GLU A 93 15.73 -4.52 -20.49
CA GLU A 93 15.42 -3.63 -21.61
C GLU A 93 15.05 -2.23 -21.06
N PRO A 94 16.05 -1.41 -20.67
CA PRO A 94 15.77 -0.18 -19.94
C PRO A 94 14.92 0.79 -20.78
N GLU A 95 13.81 1.20 -20.23
CA GLU A 95 13.05 2.31 -20.77
C GLU A 95 13.84 3.62 -20.60
N LYS A 96 13.72 4.51 -21.58
CA LYS A 96 14.25 5.85 -21.41
C LYS A 96 13.49 6.54 -20.29
N ALA A 97 14.24 7.09 -19.33
CA ALA A 97 13.66 7.87 -18.24
C ALA A 97 12.63 8.88 -18.80
N ASP A 98 11.43 8.84 -18.23
CA ASP A 98 10.38 9.80 -18.64
C ASP A 98 10.83 11.22 -18.25
N ARG A 99 11.25 11.98 -19.27
CA ARG A 99 11.70 13.37 -19.12
C ARG A 99 10.56 14.29 -18.66
N SER A 100 9.31 13.83 -18.73
CA SER A 100 8.16 14.61 -18.21
C SER A 100 8.13 14.66 -16.68
N LEU A 101 8.81 13.73 -15.99
CA LEU A 101 9.02 13.75 -14.54
C LEU A 101 10.21 14.63 -14.13
N ARG A 102 10.38 15.76 -14.81
CA ARG A 102 11.37 16.76 -14.39
C ARG A 102 11.04 17.26 -12.98
N LYS A 103 12.10 17.63 -12.23
CA LYS A 103 11.90 18.34 -10.96
C LYS A 103 10.93 19.49 -11.18
N SER A 104 9.84 19.47 -10.41
CA SER A 104 8.89 20.58 -10.41
C SER A 104 9.57 21.80 -9.80
N GLU A 105 9.45 22.94 -10.47
CA GLU A 105 9.85 24.24 -9.89
C GLU A 105 8.86 24.72 -8.84
N LYS A 106 7.64 24.16 -8.86
CA LYS A 106 6.58 24.48 -7.90
C LYS A 106 6.90 23.85 -6.55
N LYS A 107 7.03 24.67 -5.54
CA LYS A 107 7.20 24.25 -4.16
C LYS A 107 5.85 23.93 -3.54
N TYR A 108 5.78 22.83 -2.83
CA TYR A 108 4.62 22.46 -2.02
C TYR A 108 5.08 22.25 -0.58
N GLU A 109 4.27 22.73 0.35
CA GLU A 109 4.56 22.67 1.77
C GLU A 109 3.39 22.05 2.52
N PHE A 110 3.69 21.42 3.65
CA PHE A 110 2.73 20.98 4.64
C PHE A 110 3.15 21.47 6.03
N GLN A 111 2.20 21.52 6.96
CA GLN A 111 2.48 21.88 8.35
C GLN A 111 2.83 20.59 9.11
N GLY A 112 4.13 20.32 9.29
CA GLY A 112 4.66 19.11 9.92
C GLY A 112 5.46 19.38 11.19
N TYR A 113 5.79 18.30 11.88
CA TYR A 113 6.62 18.32 13.08
C TYR A 113 8.06 17.96 12.70
N LYS A 114 8.95 18.92 12.63
CA LYS A 114 10.37 18.66 12.34
C LYS A 114 11.03 17.89 13.48
N ARG A 115 11.76 16.85 13.13
CA ARG A 115 12.51 16.02 14.06
C ARG A 115 13.99 16.38 14.09
N SER A 116 14.68 15.97 15.16
CA SER A 116 16.11 16.22 15.33
C SER A 116 17.00 15.59 14.24
N ASP A 117 16.55 14.50 13.62
CA ASP A 117 17.21 13.80 12.53
C ASP A 117 17.01 14.44 11.14
N GLY A 118 16.28 15.57 11.08
CA GLY A 118 15.96 16.27 9.84
C GLY A 118 14.71 15.75 9.12
N SER A 119 14.08 14.69 9.60
CA SER A 119 12.78 14.23 9.11
C SER A 119 11.64 15.14 9.60
N ALA A 120 10.42 14.91 9.10
CA ALA A 120 9.24 15.64 9.53
C ALA A 120 8.03 14.71 9.65
N GLY A 121 7.44 14.58 10.82
CA GLY A 121 6.20 13.86 11.03
C GLY A 121 4.98 14.65 10.56
N ILE A 122 3.95 13.96 10.09
CA ILE A 122 2.62 14.53 9.80
C ILE A 122 1.68 14.38 11.00
N ARG A 123 2.10 13.61 11.99
CA ARG A 123 1.51 13.43 13.31
C ARG A 123 2.59 13.56 14.38
N ASN A 124 2.15 13.83 15.59
CA ASN A 124 3.01 13.88 16.78
C ASN A 124 2.39 12.97 17.84
N GLU A 125 2.56 11.69 17.67
CA GLU A 125 1.96 10.67 18.52
C GLU A 125 3.00 10.09 19.49
N VAL A 126 2.54 9.58 20.64
CA VAL A 126 3.35 8.76 21.55
C VAL A 126 2.97 7.32 21.34
N TRP A 127 3.93 6.50 20.94
CA TRP A 127 3.69 5.08 20.63
C TRP A 127 4.23 4.18 21.72
N ILE A 128 3.45 3.16 22.10
CA ILE A 128 3.85 2.08 22.98
C ILE A 128 3.98 0.83 22.12
N ILE A 129 5.20 0.34 21.95
CA ILE A 129 5.53 -0.76 21.07
C ILE A 129 6.01 -1.95 21.90
N PRO A 130 5.15 -2.99 22.08
CA PRO A 130 5.56 -4.23 22.71
C PRO A 130 6.65 -4.94 21.91
N THR A 131 7.64 -5.53 22.56
CA THR A 131 8.59 -6.45 21.92
C THR A 131 8.02 -7.86 21.78
N VAL A 132 6.98 -8.17 22.57
CA VAL A 132 6.35 -9.48 22.63
C VAL A 132 4.87 -9.39 22.93
N GLY A 133 4.07 -10.29 22.36
CA GLY A 133 2.62 -10.34 22.55
C GLY A 133 2.16 -10.50 24.00
N CYS A 134 2.98 -11.08 24.89
CA CYS A 134 2.64 -11.30 26.31
C CYS A 134 2.34 -10.00 27.07
N VAL A 135 2.89 -8.88 26.67
CA VAL A 135 2.70 -7.57 27.34
C VAL A 135 1.68 -6.66 26.63
N ASN A 136 0.94 -7.16 25.66
CA ASN A 136 -0.07 -6.36 24.93
C ASN A 136 -1.10 -5.73 25.87
N ASN A 137 -1.61 -6.47 26.86
CA ASN A 137 -2.61 -5.95 27.80
C ASN A 137 -2.01 -4.87 28.71
N ILE A 138 -0.75 -5.02 29.10
CA ILE A 138 -0.02 -4.01 29.89
C ILE A 138 0.17 -2.74 29.05
N ALA A 139 0.59 -2.88 27.79
CA ALA A 139 0.72 -1.76 26.88
C ALA A 139 -0.60 -0.95 26.74
N ARG A 140 -1.74 -1.64 26.62
CA ARG A 140 -3.07 -1.01 26.56
C ARG A 140 -3.49 -0.38 27.89
N ALA A 141 -3.12 -0.97 29.01
CA ALA A 141 -3.38 -0.39 30.34
C ALA A 141 -2.56 0.91 30.52
N ILE A 142 -1.28 0.91 30.13
CA ILE A 142 -0.42 2.10 30.14
C ILE A 142 -0.98 3.17 29.19
N GLU A 143 -1.39 2.81 27.97
CA GLU A 143 -2.05 3.72 27.03
C GLU A 143 -3.26 4.41 27.69
N THR A 144 -4.16 3.61 28.28
CA THR A 144 -5.38 4.13 28.92
C THR A 144 -5.06 5.07 30.07
N ALA A 145 -4.14 4.69 30.95
CA ALA A 145 -3.71 5.50 32.10
C ALA A 145 -3.03 6.79 31.65
N SER A 146 -2.36 6.77 30.51
CA SER A 146 -1.57 7.90 30.01
C SER A 146 -2.39 8.95 29.26
N GLN A 147 -3.66 8.69 28.90
CA GLN A 147 -4.48 9.67 28.16
C GLN A 147 -4.60 11.02 28.84
N ALA A 148 -4.47 11.08 30.17
CA ALA A 148 -4.49 12.31 30.95
C ALA A 148 -3.27 13.24 30.67
N TYR A 149 -2.19 12.74 30.08
CA TYR A 149 -0.98 13.51 29.76
C TYR A 149 -0.95 14.02 28.32
N LYS A 150 -1.98 13.72 27.53
CA LYS A 150 -2.13 14.23 26.17
C LYS A 150 -2.36 15.74 26.21
N THR A 151 -1.53 16.50 25.47
CA THR A 151 -1.67 17.95 25.26
C THR A 151 -2.19 18.23 23.86
N GLU A 152 -2.51 19.48 23.54
CA GLU A 152 -2.97 19.88 22.20
C GLU A 152 -1.95 19.62 21.08
N ASN A 153 -0.66 19.56 21.43
CA ASN A 153 0.43 19.28 20.49
C ASN A 153 0.69 17.78 20.28
N ILE A 154 -0.03 16.90 20.98
CA ILE A 154 0.07 15.46 20.86
C ILE A 154 -1.19 14.96 20.19
N ASP A 155 -1.07 14.40 18.96
CA ASP A 155 -2.20 13.91 18.19
C ASP A 155 -2.85 12.65 18.82
N GLY A 156 -2.06 11.80 19.50
CA GLY A 156 -2.57 10.62 20.21
C GLY A 156 -1.50 9.85 20.99
N ILE A 157 -1.97 8.95 21.87
CA ILE A 157 -1.14 7.96 22.58
C ILE A 157 -1.70 6.60 22.20
N TYR A 158 -0.88 5.70 21.60
CA TYR A 158 -1.34 4.43 21.03
C TYR A 158 -0.43 3.27 21.38
N ALA A 159 -1.01 2.14 21.79
CA ALA A 159 -0.32 0.88 21.98
C ALA A 159 -0.60 -0.06 20.78
N TYR A 160 0.44 -0.61 20.17
CA TYR A 160 0.33 -1.47 18.99
C TYR A 160 0.50 -2.93 19.36
N SER A 161 -0.61 -3.63 19.53
CA SER A 161 -0.63 -5.06 19.91
C SER A 161 -0.28 -5.97 18.73
N HIS A 162 0.50 -7.03 19.02
CA HIS A 162 0.83 -8.09 18.05
C HIS A 162 1.10 -9.43 18.76
N PRO A 163 0.95 -10.60 18.09
CA PRO A 163 1.15 -11.91 18.72
C PRO A 163 2.59 -12.45 18.56
N HIS A 164 3.58 -11.63 18.23
CA HIS A 164 4.93 -12.02 17.88
C HIS A 164 5.94 -11.76 19.01
N GLY A 165 7.22 -12.07 18.79
CA GLY A 165 8.35 -11.70 19.67
C GLY A 165 8.84 -12.80 20.62
N CYS A 166 8.08 -13.90 20.76
CA CYS A 166 8.49 -15.08 21.50
C CYS A 166 8.33 -16.33 20.65
N SER A 167 9.17 -17.35 20.89
CA SER A 167 9.10 -18.65 20.19
C SER A 167 9.22 -18.54 18.65
N GLN A 168 9.78 -17.46 18.14
CA GLN A 168 10.08 -17.26 16.72
C GLN A 168 11.53 -17.61 16.43
N LEU A 169 11.78 -18.20 15.25
CA LEU A 169 13.09 -18.60 14.75
C LEU A 169 13.35 -18.01 13.36
N GLY A 170 14.65 -17.90 13.02
CA GLY A 170 15.08 -17.49 11.67
C GLY A 170 14.49 -16.16 11.21
N ASP A 171 13.99 -16.17 9.99
CA ASP A 171 13.48 -14.95 9.34
C ASP A 171 12.30 -14.33 10.06
N ASP A 172 11.43 -15.12 10.71
CA ASP A 172 10.29 -14.59 11.47
C ASP A 172 10.74 -13.69 12.63
N GLN A 173 11.82 -14.07 13.33
CA GLN A 173 12.41 -13.24 14.38
C GLN A 173 12.98 -11.94 13.80
N VAL A 174 13.73 -12.05 12.70
CA VAL A 174 14.33 -10.91 12.00
C VAL A 174 13.24 -9.97 11.48
N HIS A 175 12.18 -10.50 10.88
CA HIS A 175 11.03 -9.72 10.39
C HIS A 175 10.37 -8.94 11.52
N THR A 176 10.14 -9.60 12.67
CA THR A 176 9.55 -8.94 13.84
C THR A 176 10.43 -7.78 14.31
N GLN A 177 11.73 -8.02 14.47
CA GLN A 177 12.68 -6.99 14.89
C GLN A 177 12.73 -5.80 13.94
N LYS A 178 12.84 -6.06 12.63
CA LYS A 178 12.91 -5.00 11.61
C LYS A 178 11.62 -4.16 11.54
N ILE A 179 10.44 -4.80 11.58
CA ILE A 179 9.16 -4.07 11.56
C ILE A 179 9.02 -3.19 12.79
N LEU A 180 9.29 -3.72 13.99
CA LEU A 180 9.22 -2.93 15.22
C LEU A 180 10.24 -1.78 15.21
N SER A 181 11.48 -2.05 14.79
CA SER A 181 12.52 -1.01 14.61
C SER A 181 12.08 0.08 13.63
N GLY A 182 11.53 -0.31 12.48
CA GLY A 182 11.03 0.63 11.48
C GLY A 182 9.91 1.54 12.02
N LEU A 183 8.99 1.00 12.81
CA LEU A 183 7.93 1.78 13.48
C LEU A 183 8.52 2.72 14.55
N ILE A 184 9.50 2.27 15.34
CA ILE A 184 10.18 3.11 16.33
C ILE A 184 10.82 4.35 15.66
N HIS A 185 11.32 4.18 14.43
CA HIS A 185 11.91 5.27 13.65
C HIS A 185 10.90 6.06 12.81
N ASN A 186 9.62 5.70 12.79
CA ASN A 186 8.65 6.43 11.99
C ASN A 186 8.51 7.88 12.52
N PRO A 187 8.61 8.90 11.66
CA PRO A 187 8.57 10.29 12.09
C PRO A 187 7.22 10.75 12.64
N ASN A 188 6.13 10.01 12.44
CA ASN A 188 4.83 10.29 13.06
C ASN A 188 4.85 9.98 14.56
N ALA A 189 5.71 9.07 15.02
CA ALA A 189 5.97 8.85 16.43
C ALA A 189 6.83 9.98 16.98
N GLY A 190 6.22 10.93 17.68
CA GLY A 190 6.94 11.99 18.41
C GLY A 190 7.81 11.44 19.52
N ALA A 191 7.34 10.38 20.20
CA ALA A 191 8.08 9.65 21.20
C ALA A 191 7.61 8.17 21.27
N VAL A 192 8.46 7.28 21.81
CA VAL A 192 8.18 5.83 21.83
C VAL A 192 8.60 5.22 23.16
N LEU A 193 7.68 4.44 23.76
CA LEU A 193 7.99 3.46 24.80
C LEU A 193 8.11 2.07 24.16
N VAL A 194 9.27 1.44 24.24
CA VAL A 194 9.49 0.04 23.88
C VAL A 194 9.26 -0.81 25.13
N LEU A 195 8.23 -1.63 25.12
CA LEU A 195 7.77 -2.43 26.28
C LEU A 195 8.15 -3.89 26.10
N SER A 196 8.99 -4.43 26.97
CA SER A 196 9.48 -5.81 26.98
C SER A 196 8.95 -6.57 28.20
N LEU A 197 8.78 -7.88 28.05
CA LEU A 197 8.50 -8.75 29.21
C LEU A 197 9.77 -9.00 30.03
N GLY A 198 10.85 -9.46 29.37
CA GLY A 198 12.16 -9.76 29.97
C GLY A 198 12.71 -11.15 29.63
N CYS A 199 11.85 -12.13 29.34
CA CYS A 199 12.25 -13.51 29.03
C CYS A 199 11.99 -13.96 27.59
N GLU A 200 11.49 -13.09 26.73
CA GLU A 200 11.20 -13.37 25.31
C GLU A 200 12.47 -13.49 24.46
N ASN A 201 12.32 -14.10 23.27
CA ASN A 201 13.41 -14.15 22.29
C ASN A 201 13.80 -12.74 21.78
N ASN A 202 12.82 -11.84 21.71
CA ASN A 202 13.02 -10.47 21.22
C ASN A 202 13.37 -9.48 22.35
N GLN A 203 14.42 -9.80 23.13
CA GLN A 203 14.89 -9.01 24.27
C GLN A 203 15.32 -7.60 23.89
N VAL A 204 15.26 -6.68 24.86
CA VAL A 204 15.65 -5.26 24.69
C VAL A 204 17.06 -5.10 24.14
N SER A 205 18.02 -5.93 24.57
CA SER A 205 19.41 -5.88 24.09
C SER A 205 19.48 -6.09 22.57
N LEU A 206 18.80 -7.13 22.07
CA LEU A 206 18.73 -7.44 20.65
C LEU A 206 17.95 -6.38 19.86
N MET A 207 16.86 -5.86 20.45
CA MET A 207 16.11 -4.76 19.83
C MET A 207 16.96 -3.50 19.70
N LYS A 208 17.76 -3.14 20.70
CA LYS A 208 18.67 -2.00 20.64
C LYS A 208 19.71 -2.13 19.52
N GLU A 209 20.23 -3.34 19.29
CA GLU A 209 21.16 -3.60 18.17
C GLU A 209 20.50 -3.35 16.81
N VAL A 210 19.24 -3.80 16.64
CA VAL A 210 18.50 -3.62 15.38
C VAL A 210 17.99 -2.19 15.20
N ILE A 211 17.59 -1.52 16.27
CA ILE A 211 17.21 -0.10 16.25
C ILE A 211 18.42 0.76 15.85
N GLY A 212 19.63 0.43 16.34
CA GLY A 212 20.83 1.21 16.07
C GLY A 212 20.78 2.56 16.79
N ASP A 213 21.15 3.62 16.09
CA ASP A 213 21.17 4.97 16.66
C ASP A 213 19.76 5.51 16.89
N TYR A 214 19.50 6.00 18.09
CA TYR A 214 18.23 6.64 18.47
C TYR A 214 18.46 7.76 19.50
N ASP A 215 17.53 8.72 19.52
CA ASP A 215 17.50 9.76 20.54
C ASP A 215 16.98 9.16 21.88
N PRO A 216 17.79 9.10 22.95
CA PRO A 216 17.41 8.50 24.23
C PRO A 216 16.32 9.29 24.96
N ASP A 217 16.05 10.54 24.60
CA ASP A 217 14.93 11.31 25.15
C ASP A 217 13.62 11.00 24.44
N ARG A 218 13.70 10.61 23.16
CA ARG A 218 12.56 10.21 22.34
C ARG A 218 12.16 8.75 22.53
N VAL A 219 13.13 7.84 22.76
CA VAL A 219 12.88 6.39 22.85
C VAL A 219 13.29 5.89 24.21
N LYS A 220 12.33 5.38 24.97
CA LYS A 220 12.54 4.78 26.30
C LYS A 220 12.21 3.29 26.26
N PHE A 221 12.78 2.55 27.18
CA PHE A 221 12.59 1.10 27.33
C PHE A 221 12.11 0.78 28.72
N LEU A 222 11.19 -0.19 28.83
CA LEU A 222 10.75 -0.78 30.08
C LEU A 222 10.74 -2.29 29.96
N VAL A 223 11.35 -2.98 30.91
CA VAL A 223 11.26 -4.44 31.09
C VAL A 223 10.31 -4.71 32.23
N CYS A 224 9.17 -5.37 31.96
CA CYS A 224 8.11 -5.57 32.95
C CYS A 224 8.60 -6.40 34.17
N GLN A 225 9.45 -7.41 33.93
CA GLN A 225 9.97 -8.28 35.02
C GLN A 225 10.99 -7.58 35.93
N ASP A 226 11.47 -6.41 35.57
CA ASP A 226 12.47 -5.67 36.36
C ASP A 226 11.84 -4.64 37.33
N VAL A 227 10.51 -4.49 37.31
CA VAL A 227 9.77 -3.50 38.13
C VAL A 227 8.63 -4.18 38.93
N GLU A 228 8.23 -3.55 40.02
CA GLU A 228 7.17 -4.07 40.90
C GLU A 228 5.78 -3.84 40.28
N ASP A 229 5.53 -2.68 39.66
CA ASP A 229 4.30 -2.32 38.96
C ASP A 229 4.66 -1.72 37.59
N GLU A 230 4.51 -2.54 36.56
CA GLU A 230 4.84 -2.16 35.19
C GLU A 230 3.86 -1.14 34.60
N ILE A 231 2.62 -1.06 35.12
CA ILE A 231 1.64 -0.07 34.65
C ILE A 231 1.99 1.30 35.24
N GLU A 232 2.33 1.36 36.54
CA GLU A 232 2.75 2.61 37.17
C GLU A 232 4.07 3.12 36.54
N ALA A 233 5.08 2.26 36.44
CA ALA A 233 6.37 2.59 35.84
C ALA A 233 6.24 3.03 34.38
N GLY A 234 5.48 2.27 33.57
CA GLY A 234 5.23 2.59 32.16
C GLY A 234 4.47 3.90 31.97
N THR A 235 3.48 4.17 32.81
CA THR A 235 2.71 5.42 32.79
C THR A 235 3.59 6.62 33.14
N ALA A 236 4.51 6.49 34.11
CA ALA A 236 5.48 7.52 34.45
C ALA A 236 6.42 7.83 33.27
N ILE A 237 6.92 6.79 32.60
CA ILE A 237 7.76 6.96 31.39
C ILE A 237 6.98 7.64 30.25
N VAL A 238 5.73 7.21 29.98
CA VAL A 238 4.90 7.83 28.93
C VAL A 238 4.61 9.29 29.25
N LYS A 239 4.43 9.66 30.53
CA LYS A 239 4.28 11.06 30.94
C LYS A 239 5.52 11.89 30.52
N ASP A 240 6.74 11.38 30.74
CA ASP A 240 7.98 12.08 30.35
C ASP A 240 8.09 12.14 28.82
N LEU A 241 7.72 11.07 28.12
CA LEU A 241 7.65 11.04 26.66
C LEU A 241 6.63 12.04 26.10
N CYS A 242 5.49 12.24 26.78
CA CYS A 242 4.53 13.29 26.43
C CYS A 242 5.14 14.69 26.62
N HIS A 243 5.90 14.93 27.70
CA HIS A 243 6.60 16.21 27.89
C HIS A 243 7.63 16.46 26.79
N TYR A 244 8.36 15.42 26.35
CA TYR A 244 9.28 15.52 25.23
C TYR A 244 8.52 15.82 23.91
N ALA A 245 7.49 15.05 23.59
CA ALA A 245 6.71 15.22 22.37
C ALA A 245 6.00 16.58 22.30
N ALA A 246 5.53 17.12 23.42
CA ALA A 246 4.83 18.41 23.50
C ALA A 246 5.70 19.62 23.11
N GLN A 247 7.04 19.46 23.04
CA GLN A 247 7.93 20.53 22.60
C GLN A 247 7.90 20.78 21.09
N PHE A 248 7.38 19.82 20.31
CA PHE A 248 7.29 19.93 18.87
C PHE A 248 5.98 20.62 18.46
N HIS A 249 6.09 21.55 17.52
CA HIS A 249 4.95 22.26 16.96
C HIS A 249 4.94 22.13 15.44
N ARG A 250 3.76 22.23 14.86
CA ARG A 250 3.60 22.24 13.41
C ARG A 250 4.26 23.50 12.83
N GLN A 251 5.06 23.30 11.80
CA GLN A 251 5.75 24.34 11.07
C GLN A 251 5.87 23.99 9.59
N PRO A 252 6.13 24.97 8.69
CA PRO A 252 6.27 24.68 7.28
C PRO A 252 7.40 23.68 7.02
N CYS A 253 7.05 22.60 6.29
CA CYS A 253 7.94 21.53 5.84
C CYS A 253 7.78 21.36 4.34
N ASP A 254 8.88 21.19 3.63
CA ASP A 254 8.86 20.93 2.20
C ASP A 254 8.26 19.55 1.89
N ALA A 255 7.40 19.46 0.87
CA ALA A 255 6.75 18.20 0.48
C ALA A 255 7.74 17.10 0.05
N SER A 256 9.00 17.45 -0.26
CA SER A 256 10.06 16.48 -0.54
C SER A 256 10.40 15.59 0.69
N LEU A 257 9.99 16.00 1.89
CA LEU A 257 10.15 15.20 3.11
C LEU A 257 9.09 14.09 3.21
N LEU A 258 7.99 14.17 2.44
CA LEU A 258 6.92 13.17 2.49
C LEU A 258 7.36 11.85 1.85
N THR A 259 6.99 10.76 2.52
CA THR A 259 7.04 9.39 2.02
C THR A 259 5.63 8.83 2.07
N ILE A 260 5.10 8.32 0.94
CA ILE A 260 3.77 7.71 0.85
C ILE A 260 3.88 6.22 0.52
N GLY A 261 3.09 5.41 1.20
CA GLY A 261 2.89 4.01 0.89
C GLY A 261 1.75 3.83 -0.11
N LEU A 262 1.92 2.92 -1.07
CA LEU A 262 0.95 2.64 -2.14
C LEU A 262 0.40 1.23 -1.96
N LYS A 263 -0.91 1.11 -1.75
CA LYS A 263 -1.60 -0.14 -1.41
C LYS A 263 -2.94 -0.26 -2.13
N CYS A 264 -3.42 -1.47 -2.36
CA CYS A 264 -4.81 -1.69 -2.73
C CYS A 264 -5.41 -2.90 -1.98
N GLY A 265 -6.71 -2.89 -1.78
CA GLY A 265 -7.46 -4.01 -1.19
C GLY A 265 -8.91 -3.99 -1.62
N GLY A 266 -9.50 -5.19 -1.88
CA GLY A 266 -10.85 -5.27 -2.41
C GLY A 266 -10.99 -4.65 -3.80
N SER A 267 -9.99 -4.82 -4.68
CA SER A 267 -9.97 -4.27 -6.04
C SER A 267 -11.10 -4.81 -6.92
N ASP A 268 -11.57 -3.99 -7.85
CA ASP A 268 -12.58 -4.29 -8.87
C ASP A 268 -12.08 -3.92 -10.28
N GLY A 269 -12.93 -4.09 -11.29
CA GLY A 269 -12.62 -3.78 -12.69
C GLY A 269 -12.33 -2.30 -12.96
N PHE A 270 -12.78 -1.39 -12.09
CA PHE A 270 -12.51 0.04 -12.19
C PHE A 270 -11.17 0.44 -11.57
N SER A 271 -10.63 -0.35 -10.64
CA SER A 271 -9.42 0.01 -9.89
C SER A 271 -8.25 0.39 -10.80
N GLY A 272 -8.02 -0.36 -11.89
CA GLY A 272 -6.97 -0.09 -12.87
C GLY A 272 -7.31 1.01 -13.89
N ILE A 273 -8.52 1.59 -13.84
CA ILE A 273 -8.98 2.64 -14.77
C ILE A 273 -9.03 3.99 -14.05
N THR A 274 -9.39 4.00 -12.79
CA THR A 274 -9.67 5.20 -11.98
C THR A 274 -8.65 5.36 -10.85
N ALA A 275 -8.81 4.66 -9.72
CA ALA A 275 -8.07 4.89 -8.49
C ALA A 275 -6.56 4.61 -8.62
N ASN A 276 -6.17 3.48 -9.22
CA ASN A 276 -4.74 3.12 -9.32
C ASN A 276 -3.95 4.07 -10.24
N PRO A 277 -4.42 4.41 -11.45
CA PRO A 277 -3.77 5.42 -12.28
C PRO A 277 -3.75 6.82 -11.63
N LEU A 278 -4.79 7.18 -10.86
CA LEU A 278 -4.83 8.43 -10.12
C LEU A 278 -3.74 8.47 -9.04
N VAL A 279 -3.60 7.39 -8.26
CA VAL A 279 -2.52 7.23 -7.26
C VAL A 279 -1.15 7.25 -7.93
N GLY A 280 -1.02 6.67 -9.12
CA GLY A 280 0.19 6.76 -9.94
C GLY A 280 0.55 8.19 -10.31
N GLU A 281 -0.43 9.03 -10.62
CA GLU A 281 -0.21 10.44 -10.88
C GLU A 281 0.21 11.20 -9.61
N ILE A 282 -0.35 10.84 -8.45
CA ILE A 282 0.12 11.37 -7.15
C ILE A 282 1.57 10.97 -6.88
N SER A 283 1.93 9.71 -7.13
CA SER A 283 3.31 9.24 -7.02
C SER A 283 4.26 10.06 -7.90
N ASN A 284 3.89 10.29 -9.17
CA ASN A 284 4.66 11.12 -10.09
C ASN A 284 4.88 12.54 -9.57
N ARG A 285 3.81 13.18 -9.08
CA ARG A 285 3.85 14.56 -8.55
C ARG A 285 4.73 14.66 -7.32
N LEU A 286 4.59 13.72 -6.39
CA LEU A 286 5.41 13.69 -5.18
C LEU A 286 6.90 13.48 -5.50
N ILE A 287 7.21 12.56 -6.42
CA ILE A 287 8.59 12.32 -6.85
C ILE A 287 9.16 13.55 -7.59
N ALA A 288 8.35 14.23 -8.41
CA ALA A 288 8.78 15.45 -9.10
C ALA A 288 9.18 16.59 -8.15
N VAL A 289 8.63 16.63 -6.95
CA VAL A 289 9.03 17.57 -5.87
C VAL A 289 10.10 17.01 -4.92
N GLY A 290 10.64 15.81 -5.19
CA GLY A 290 11.72 15.19 -4.42
C GLY A 290 11.26 14.30 -3.26
N GLY A 291 9.98 13.95 -3.19
CA GLY A 291 9.45 13.02 -2.20
C GLY A 291 9.66 11.56 -2.56
N THR A 292 9.08 10.66 -1.77
CA THR A 292 9.26 9.21 -1.88
C THR A 292 7.92 8.50 -1.98
N SER A 293 7.82 7.53 -2.89
CA SER A 293 6.70 6.60 -2.97
C SER A 293 7.21 5.17 -2.80
N ILE A 294 6.46 4.33 -2.07
CA ILE A 294 6.80 2.93 -1.84
C ILE A 294 5.67 2.06 -2.36
N LEU A 295 5.95 1.27 -3.40
CA LEU A 295 5.02 0.29 -3.95
C LEU A 295 5.32 -1.09 -3.36
N THR A 296 4.30 -1.79 -2.88
CA THR A 296 4.41 -3.13 -2.28
C THR A 296 3.40 -4.10 -2.89
N GLU A 297 3.13 -5.23 -2.24
CA GLU A 297 2.23 -6.30 -2.70
C GLU A 297 2.84 -7.08 -3.87
N VAL A 298 3.98 -7.72 -3.62
CA VAL A 298 4.74 -8.43 -4.67
C VAL A 298 3.90 -9.42 -5.47
N PRO A 299 2.99 -10.24 -4.87
CA PRO A 299 2.12 -11.13 -5.64
C PRO A 299 1.19 -10.40 -6.64
N GLU A 300 0.95 -9.11 -6.44
CA GLU A 300 0.16 -8.27 -7.35
C GLU A 300 1.01 -7.56 -8.42
N MET A 301 2.28 -7.96 -8.56
CA MET A 301 3.17 -7.56 -9.65
C MET A 301 3.34 -8.67 -10.68
N PHE A 302 3.00 -9.93 -10.36
CA PHE A 302 3.16 -11.08 -11.25
C PHE A 302 2.35 -10.92 -12.53
N GLY A 303 3.01 -11.05 -13.69
CA GLY A 303 2.45 -10.82 -15.01
C GLY A 303 2.49 -9.35 -15.48
N ALA A 304 2.93 -8.41 -14.61
CA ALA A 304 3.19 -7.02 -14.95
C ALA A 304 4.60 -6.56 -14.52
N GLU A 305 5.43 -7.49 -14.03
CA GLU A 305 6.74 -7.23 -13.45
C GLU A 305 7.71 -6.56 -14.40
N THR A 306 7.65 -6.88 -15.70
CA THR A 306 8.53 -6.29 -16.73
C THR A 306 8.34 -4.76 -16.83
N LEU A 307 7.14 -4.25 -16.55
CA LEU A 307 6.87 -2.81 -16.51
C LEU A 307 7.65 -2.09 -15.39
N LEU A 308 7.94 -2.80 -14.29
CA LEU A 308 8.76 -2.27 -13.20
C LEU A 308 10.24 -2.51 -13.46
N MET A 309 10.61 -3.71 -13.92
CA MET A 309 11.98 -4.13 -14.23
C MET A 309 12.63 -3.22 -15.27
N ASN A 310 11.92 -2.89 -16.35
CA ASN A 310 12.44 -2.02 -17.42
C ASN A 310 12.57 -0.56 -16.99
N ARG A 311 11.90 -0.15 -15.92
CA ARG A 311 12.07 1.16 -15.29
C ARG A 311 13.09 1.18 -14.17
N ALA A 312 13.83 0.09 -13.94
CA ALA A 312 14.92 0.07 -12.96
C ALA A 312 15.98 1.11 -13.35
N ARG A 313 16.44 1.89 -12.38
CA ARG A 313 17.43 2.97 -12.59
C ARG A 313 18.71 2.47 -13.24
N ASN A 314 19.11 1.25 -12.93
CA ASN A 314 20.32 0.61 -13.41
C ASN A 314 20.18 -0.91 -13.33
N ARG A 315 21.22 -1.62 -13.77
CA ARG A 315 21.25 -3.09 -13.78
C ARG A 315 21.12 -3.70 -12.37
N GLU A 316 21.72 -3.10 -11.35
CA GLU A 316 21.63 -3.59 -9.97
C GLU A 316 20.18 -3.58 -9.47
N VAL A 317 19.45 -2.49 -9.69
CA VAL A 317 18.04 -2.37 -9.30
C VAL A 317 17.15 -3.31 -10.12
N PHE A 318 17.49 -3.54 -11.40
CA PHE A 318 16.82 -4.55 -12.20
C PHE A 318 17.00 -5.95 -11.60
N ASP A 319 18.23 -6.35 -11.30
CA ASP A 319 18.53 -7.67 -10.74
C ASP A 319 17.81 -7.85 -9.38
N LYS A 320 17.84 -6.85 -8.49
CA LYS A 320 17.06 -6.85 -7.24
C LYS A 320 15.54 -6.98 -7.49
N THR A 321 15.01 -6.38 -8.56
CA THR A 321 13.58 -6.52 -8.89
C THR A 321 13.26 -7.93 -9.38
N VAL A 322 14.14 -8.54 -10.17
CA VAL A 322 14.02 -9.94 -10.58
C VAL A 322 14.02 -10.86 -9.36
N ASP A 323 14.97 -10.65 -8.44
CA ASP A 323 15.07 -11.42 -7.21
C ASP A 323 13.81 -11.27 -6.34
N LEU A 324 13.31 -10.04 -6.17
CA LEU A 324 12.07 -9.76 -5.44
C LEU A 324 10.90 -10.60 -5.97
N ILE A 325 10.72 -10.64 -7.27
CA ILE A 325 9.63 -11.36 -7.94
C ILE A 325 9.81 -12.86 -7.83
N ASN A 326 11.00 -13.37 -8.19
CA ASN A 326 11.26 -14.80 -8.25
C ASN A 326 11.28 -15.44 -6.86
N HIS A 327 11.92 -14.83 -5.87
CA HIS A 327 11.89 -15.34 -4.49
C HIS A 327 10.46 -15.43 -3.93
N PHE A 328 9.58 -14.46 -4.28
CA PHE A 328 8.21 -14.53 -3.82
C PHE A 328 7.39 -15.62 -4.54
N LYS A 329 7.69 -15.91 -5.83
CA LYS A 329 7.14 -17.07 -6.55
C LYS A 329 7.65 -18.39 -5.93
N GLU A 330 8.94 -18.48 -5.64
CA GLU A 330 9.56 -19.63 -4.96
C GLU A 330 8.92 -19.87 -3.58
N TYR A 331 8.62 -18.81 -2.83
CA TYR A 331 7.89 -18.91 -1.58
C TYR A 331 6.55 -19.62 -1.75
N PHE A 332 5.71 -19.24 -2.73
CA PHE A 332 4.47 -19.96 -3.03
C PHE A 332 4.71 -21.42 -3.39
N MET A 333 5.66 -21.66 -4.30
CA MET A 333 5.99 -23.01 -4.78
C MET A 333 6.52 -23.91 -3.67
N SER A 334 7.26 -23.37 -2.69
CA SER A 334 7.77 -24.13 -1.54
C SER A 334 6.68 -24.70 -0.64
N TYR A 335 5.49 -24.09 -0.66
CA TYR A 335 4.29 -24.55 0.04
C TYR A 335 3.35 -25.38 -0.86
N GLY A 336 3.73 -25.64 -2.11
CA GLY A 336 2.87 -26.34 -3.09
C GLY A 336 1.70 -25.50 -3.62
N GLU A 337 1.73 -24.19 -3.40
CA GLU A 337 0.69 -23.27 -3.83
C GLU A 337 0.94 -22.73 -5.24
N LYS A 338 -0.14 -22.42 -5.95
CA LYS A 338 -0.05 -21.83 -7.28
C LYS A 338 0.21 -20.33 -7.19
N ILE A 339 1.12 -19.83 -8.02
CA ILE A 339 1.46 -18.41 -8.07
C ILE A 339 0.30 -17.52 -8.55
N ASN A 340 -0.70 -18.08 -9.21
CA ASN A 340 -1.85 -17.37 -9.81
C ASN A 340 -3.19 -17.63 -9.08
N GLU A 341 -3.18 -17.99 -7.79
CA GLU A 341 -4.40 -18.13 -6.99
C GLU A 341 -5.17 -16.79 -6.83
N ASN A 342 -4.46 -15.67 -6.72
CA ASN A 342 -5.07 -14.35 -6.84
C ASN A 342 -5.54 -14.14 -8.31
N PRO A 343 -6.70 -13.50 -8.59
CA PRO A 343 -7.59 -12.68 -7.77
C PRO A 343 -8.53 -13.48 -6.85
N SER A 344 -8.87 -12.86 -5.71
CA SER A 344 -9.86 -13.42 -4.78
C SER A 344 -11.26 -13.53 -5.40
N PRO A 345 -12.18 -14.35 -4.81
CA PRO A 345 -13.56 -14.41 -5.29
C PRO A 345 -14.24 -13.03 -5.37
N GLY A 346 -13.96 -12.13 -4.42
CA GLY A 346 -14.48 -10.77 -4.42
C GLY A 346 -13.95 -9.92 -5.57
N ASN A 347 -12.68 -10.05 -5.93
CA ASN A 347 -12.10 -9.36 -7.09
C ASN A 347 -12.70 -9.87 -8.40
N LYS A 348 -12.91 -11.20 -8.52
CA LYS A 348 -13.55 -11.81 -9.69
C LYS A 348 -15.00 -11.32 -9.83
N ALA A 349 -15.78 -11.32 -8.75
CA ALA A 349 -17.12 -10.74 -8.75
C ALA A 349 -17.15 -9.25 -9.12
N GLY A 350 -16.06 -8.52 -8.89
CA GLY A 350 -15.87 -7.13 -9.29
C GLY A 350 -15.36 -6.91 -10.71
N GLY A 351 -15.17 -7.97 -11.53
CA GLY A 351 -14.79 -7.86 -12.95
C GLY A 351 -13.33 -8.16 -13.28
N ILE A 352 -12.47 -8.42 -12.28
CA ILE A 352 -11.08 -8.84 -12.50
C ILE A 352 -11.06 -10.34 -12.84
N THR A 353 -10.35 -10.73 -13.91
CA THR A 353 -10.42 -12.10 -14.45
C THR A 353 -9.23 -12.97 -14.04
N THR A 354 -8.02 -12.48 -14.21
CA THR A 354 -6.76 -13.21 -14.00
C THR A 354 -5.83 -12.40 -13.12
N LEU A 355 -4.72 -12.99 -12.70
CA LEU A 355 -3.71 -12.27 -11.94
C LEU A 355 -3.02 -11.20 -12.80
N GLU A 356 -2.76 -11.47 -14.09
CA GLU A 356 -2.23 -10.48 -15.03
C GLU A 356 -3.16 -9.26 -15.17
N ASP A 357 -4.48 -9.49 -15.28
CA ASP A 357 -5.48 -8.41 -15.31
C ASP A 357 -5.41 -7.54 -14.04
N LYS A 358 -5.26 -8.18 -12.88
CA LYS A 358 -5.12 -7.50 -11.59
C LYS A 358 -3.79 -6.72 -11.52
N SER A 359 -2.68 -7.37 -11.82
CA SER A 359 -1.34 -6.84 -11.69
C SER A 359 -1.07 -5.64 -12.61
N LEU A 360 -1.51 -5.70 -13.87
CA LEU A 360 -1.44 -4.58 -14.82
C LEU A 360 -2.22 -3.35 -14.32
N GLY A 361 -3.29 -3.57 -13.57
CA GLY A 361 -4.00 -2.49 -12.87
C GLY A 361 -3.26 -2.00 -11.62
N CYS A 362 -2.69 -2.92 -10.83
CA CYS A 362 -2.06 -2.61 -9.54
C CYS A 362 -0.74 -1.86 -9.67
N VAL A 363 0.14 -2.23 -10.60
CA VAL A 363 1.46 -1.60 -10.78
C VAL A 363 1.36 -0.13 -11.22
N GLN A 364 0.21 0.30 -11.76
CA GLN A 364 -0.04 1.68 -12.14
C GLN A 364 0.06 2.65 -10.95
N LYS A 365 -0.16 2.18 -9.71
CA LYS A 365 0.02 2.98 -8.48
C LYS A 365 1.44 3.57 -8.38
N GLY A 366 2.45 2.87 -8.92
CA GLY A 366 3.84 3.34 -8.97
C GLY A 366 4.12 4.47 -9.98
N GLY A 367 3.11 4.87 -10.77
CA GLY A 367 3.27 5.92 -11.78
C GLY A 367 4.26 5.54 -12.89
N ARG A 368 5.01 6.55 -13.37
CA ARG A 368 5.97 6.44 -14.49
C ARG A 368 7.43 6.69 -14.09
N ALA A 369 7.68 6.91 -12.79
CA ALA A 369 9.02 7.15 -12.27
C ALA A 369 9.92 5.92 -12.43
N LEU A 370 11.24 6.16 -12.49
CA LEU A 370 12.21 5.09 -12.37
C LEU A 370 12.12 4.44 -10.98
N VAL A 371 12.33 3.13 -10.93
CA VAL A 371 12.51 2.41 -9.68
C VAL A 371 13.93 2.70 -9.16
N GLU A 372 14.00 3.37 -8.01
CA GLU A 372 15.26 3.83 -7.42
C GLU A 372 15.92 2.78 -6.53
N ASP A 373 15.11 1.95 -5.86
CA ASP A 373 15.60 0.85 -5.02
C ASP A 373 14.53 -0.23 -4.82
N VAL A 374 15.00 -1.39 -4.33
CA VAL A 374 14.18 -2.53 -3.92
C VAL A 374 14.55 -2.87 -2.47
N LEU A 375 13.57 -2.87 -1.61
CA LEU A 375 13.67 -3.05 -0.17
C LEU A 375 13.23 -4.46 0.22
N ALA A 376 14.00 -5.14 1.04
CA ALA A 376 13.57 -6.37 1.68
C ALA A 376 12.47 -6.09 2.72
N TYR A 377 11.76 -7.12 3.18
CA TYR A 377 10.71 -6.97 4.18
C TYR A 377 11.26 -6.38 5.49
N GLY A 378 10.67 -5.28 5.92
CA GLY A 378 11.06 -4.54 7.12
C GLY A 378 12.21 -3.53 6.92
N ASP A 379 12.80 -3.43 5.73
CA ASP A 379 13.80 -2.40 5.44
C ASP A 379 13.16 -1.02 5.30
N ARG A 380 13.92 0.04 5.66
CA ARG A 380 13.48 1.43 5.54
C ARG A 380 13.89 2.02 4.19
N ALA A 381 13.01 2.85 3.63
CA ALA A 381 13.31 3.59 2.40
C ALA A 381 14.30 4.73 2.70
N THR A 382 15.49 4.65 2.11
CA THR A 382 16.54 5.64 2.23
C THR A 382 16.76 6.45 0.94
N LYS A 383 16.32 5.93 -0.20
CA LYS A 383 16.43 6.61 -1.50
C LYS A 383 15.14 7.34 -1.84
N LYS A 384 15.26 8.59 -2.29
CA LYS A 384 14.13 9.37 -2.81
C LYS A 384 13.65 8.81 -4.15
N GLY A 385 12.37 8.96 -4.43
CA GLY A 385 11.74 8.45 -5.65
C GLY A 385 10.88 7.21 -5.41
N LEU A 386 10.67 6.39 -6.45
CA LEU A 386 9.89 5.15 -6.34
C LEU A 386 10.77 4.01 -5.83
N ASN A 387 10.36 3.42 -4.72
CA ASN A 387 10.97 2.21 -4.16
C ASN A 387 9.97 1.05 -4.23
N LEU A 388 10.45 -0.17 -4.46
CA LEU A 388 9.66 -1.39 -4.31
C LEU A 388 9.94 -2.00 -2.95
N LEU A 389 8.91 -2.52 -2.27
CA LEU A 389 9.03 -3.15 -0.96
C LEU A 389 8.50 -4.57 -1.00
N GLN A 390 9.30 -5.52 -0.53
CA GLN A 390 8.88 -6.89 -0.33
C GLN A 390 7.80 -6.96 0.76
N ALA A 391 6.57 -7.31 0.38
CA ALA A 391 5.52 -7.73 1.29
C ALA A 391 4.43 -8.50 0.54
N PRO A 392 3.62 -9.33 1.24
CA PRO A 392 2.51 -10.06 0.65
C PRO A 392 1.36 -9.12 0.27
N GLY A 393 0.32 -9.66 -0.38
CA GLY A 393 -0.91 -8.93 -0.68
C GLY A 393 -1.85 -8.72 0.51
N ASN A 394 -1.58 -9.31 1.67
CA ASN A 394 -2.40 -9.14 2.88
C ASN A 394 -2.41 -7.68 3.34
N ASP A 395 -3.62 -7.11 3.52
CA ASP A 395 -3.80 -5.68 3.78
C ASP A 395 -3.07 -5.20 5.05
N LEU A 396 -3.18 -5.94 6.16
CA LEU A 396 -2.54 -5.58 7.42
C LEU A 396 -1.02 -5.68 7.32
N VAL A 397 -0.51 -6.82 6.85
CA VAL A 397 0.94 -7.08 6.77
C VAL A 397 1.64 -6.08 5.85
N ALA A 398 1.06 -5.84 4.66
CA ALA A 398 1.65 -4.93 3.68
C ALA A 398 1.61 -3.46 4.14
N SER A 399 0.51 -3.02 4.75
CA SER A 399 0.39 -1.63 5.22
C SER A 399 1.31 -1.36 6.42
N ASN A 400 1.45 -2.33 7.33
CA ASN A 400 2.41 -2.23 8.44
C ASN A 400 3.86 -2.22 7.94
N ALA A 401 4.17 -3.00 6.90
CA ALA A 401 5.49 -2.95 6.25
C ALA A 401 5.77 -1.58 5.61
N LEU A 402 4.77 -0.95 4.97
CA LEU A 402 4.89 0.42 4.45
C LEU A 402 5.14 1.43 5.56
N ALA A 403 4.41 1.35 6.68
CA ALA A 403 4.63 2.23 7.85
C ALA A 403 6.03 2.03 8.44
N ALA A 404 6.49 0.78 8.61
CA ALA A 404 7.84 0.47 9.08
C ALA A 404 8.92 0.91 8.10
N ALA A 405 8.66 0.88 6.78
CA ALA A 405 9.57 1.41 5.77
C ALA A 405 9.68 2.95 5.77
N GLY A 406 8.92 3.65 6.62
CA GLY A 406 8.97 5.09 6.83
C GLY A 406 7.86 5.87 6.11
N ALA A 407 6.82 5.21 5.61
CA ALA A 407 5.67 5.92 5.06
C ALA A 407 4.97 6.75 6.15
N HIS A 408 4.69 8.02 5.83
CA HIS A 408 3.93 8.94 6.69
C HIS A 408 2.43 8.65 6.63
N MET A 409 1.97 8.19 5.47
CA MET A 409 0.60 7.79 5.20
C MET A 409 0.56 6.71 4.13
N VAL A 410 -0.55 6.00 4.04
CA VAL A 410 -0.81 5.01 3.01
C VAL A 410 -1.97 5.47 2.14
N LEU A 411 -1.77 5.53 0.82
CA LEU A 411 -2.84 5.66 -0.16
C LEU A 411 -3.39 4.28 -0.48
N PHE A 412 -4.61 4.02 -0.05
CA PHE A 412 -5.25 2.72 -0.13
C PHE A 412 -6.41 2.72 -1.11
N THR A 413 -6.20 2.19 -2.32
CA THR A 413 -7.26 2.11 -3.33
C THR A 413 -8.16 0.91 -3.08
N THR A 414 -9.46 1.05 -3.32
CA THR A 414 -10.44 -0.01 -3.09
C THR A 414 -11.67 0.13 -3.99
N GLY A 415 -12.18 -0.99 -4.48
CA GLY A 415 -13.43 -1.05 -5.25
C GLY A 415 -14.62 -1.56 -4.43
N ARG A 416 -14.35 -2.27 -3.32
CA ARG A 416 -15.37 -2.89 -2.46
C ARG A 416 -15.42 -2.31 -1.04
N GLY A 417 -14.37 -1.61 -0.64
CA GLY A 417 -14.24 -0.96 0.66
C GLY A 417 -13.73 -1.88 1.77
N THR A 418 -13.04 -1.27 2.73
CA THR A 418 -12.59 -1.89 3.97
C THR A 418 -12.49 -0.84 5.06
N PRO A 419 -12.86 -1.15 6.33
CA PRO A 419 -12.65 -0.25 7.46
C PRO A 419 -11.21 -0.25 7.96
N PHE A 420 -10.34 -1.11 7.44
CA PHE A 420 -8.96 -1.30 7.88
C PHE A 420 -8.20 0.02 8.07
N ALA A 421 -7.39 0.10 9.12
CA ALA A 421 -6.43 1.16 9.41
C ALA A 421 -5.08 0.56 9.81
N CYS A 422 -3.97 1.24 9.52
CA CYS A 422 -2.63 0.90 10.00
C CYS A 422 -2.10 2.03 10.90
N PRO A 423 -0.92 1.90 11.53
CA PRO A 423 -0.39 2.89 12.47
C PRO A 423 -0.29 4.32 11.90
N VAL A 424 -0.17 4.47 10.59
CA VAL A 424 -0.15 5.77 9.93
C VAL A 424 -1.47 6.08 9.24
N PRO A 425 -1.83 7.37 9.00
CA PRO A 425 -3.05 7.73 8.27
C PRO A 425 -3.22 6.93 6.99
N THR A 426 -4.37 6.26 6.83
CA THR A 426 -4.69 5.39 5.69
C THR A 426 -5.82 6.02 4.89
N ILE A 427 -5.46 6.73 3.82
CA ILE A 427 -6.40 7.45 2.95
C ILE A 427 -7.05 6.44 1.99
N LYS A 428 -8.36 6.21 2.15
CA LYS A 428 -9.14 5.28 1.32
C LYS A 428 -9.64 5.99 0.05
N ILE A 429 -9.22 5.47 -1.11
CA ILE A 429 -9.56 6.00 -2.42
C ILE A 429 -10.45 5.00 -3.14
N SER A 430 -11.71 5.35 -3.35
CA SER A 430 -12.68 4.50 -4.03
C SER A 430 -12.45 4.51 -5.55
N SER A 431 -12.50 3.34 -6.18
CA SER A 431 -12.45 3.19 -7.65
C SER A 431 -13.77 3.53 -8.34
N ASN A 432 -14.88 3.58 -7.60
CA ASN A 432 -16.22 3.82 -8.13
C ASN A 432 -17.06 4.69 -7.19
N SER A 433 -17.97 5.48 -7.77
CA SER A 433 -18.80 6.44 -7.02
C SER A 433 -19.88 5.76 -6.17
N HIS A 434 -20.31 4.55 -6.55
CA HIS A 434 -21.27 3.79 -5.75
C HIS A 434 -20.71 3.49 -4.35
N LEU A 435 -19.49 2.96 -4.26
CA LEU A 435 -18.82 2.69 -3.01
C LEU A 435 -18.61 3.97 -2.19
N ALA A 436 -18.15 5.05 -2.83
CA ALA A 436 -17.93 6.33 -2.17
C ALA A 436 -19.22 6.88 -1.54
N GLY A 437 -20.35 6.78 -2.25
CA GLY A 437 -21.66 7.21 -1.75
C GLY A 437 -22.23 6.31 -0.66
N PHE A 438 -21.98 4.99 -0.76
CA PHE A 438 -22.52 3.99 0.16
C PHE A 438 -21.72 3.87 1.46
N LYS A 439 -20.37 3.92 1.40
CA LYS A 439 -19.47 3.80 2.55
C LYS A 439 -18.79 5.12 2.89
N ARG A 440 -19.57 6.16 3.08
CA ARG A 440 -19.08 7.53 3.35
C ARG A 440 -18.19 7.63 4.59
N ASN A 441 -18.37 6.74 5.57
CA ASN A 441 -17.54 6.68 6.78
C ASN A 441 -16.19 5.95 6.58
N TRP A 442 -15.98 5.26 5.44
CA TRP A 442 -14.72 4.59 5.13
C TRP A 442 -13.91 5.31 4.07
N ILE A 443 -14.56 5.89 3.08
CA ILE A 443 -13.94 6.42 1.86
C ILE A 443 -13.63 7.91 2.01
N ASP A 444 -12.37 8.27 1.84
CA ASP A 444 -11.87 9.64 1.90
C ASP A 444 -12.02 10.37 0.57
N PHE A 445 -11.72 9.67 -0.54
CA PHE A 445 -11.70 10.27 -1.87
C PHE A 445 -12.40 9.37 -2.89
N ASN A 446 -13.20 9.98 -3.77
CA ASN A 446 -13.91 9.29 -4.86
C ASN A 446 -13.14 9.47 -6.18
N ALA A 447 -12.45 8.42 -6.65
CA ALA A 447 -11.85 8.41 -7.98
C ALA A 447 -12.80 7.88 -9.07
N GLY A 448 -13.99 7.38 -8.70
CA GLY A 448 -15.01 6.88 -9.63
C GLY A 448 -15.50 7.94 -10.62
N THR A 449 -15.47 9.21 -10.25
CA THR A 449 -15.80 10.37 -11.09
C THR A 449 -14.99 10.41 -12.40
N ILE A 450 -13.78 9.82 -12.42
CA ILE A 450 -12.96 9.68 -13.65
C ILE A 450 -13.68 8.82 -14.69
N ALA A 451 -14.34 7.74 -14.28
CA ALA A 451 -15.15 6.92 -15.19
C ALA A 451 -16.43 7.65 -15.64
N GLU A 452 -16.88 8.66 -14.91
CA GLU A 452 -18.03 9.50 -15.19
C GLU A 452 -17.68 10.74 -16.05
N GLY A 453 -16.39 10.93 -16.39
CA GLY A 453 -15.94 11.97 -17.33
C GLY A 453 -15.09 13.08 -16.69
N GLU A 454 -14.79 13.02 -15.39
CA GLU A 454 -13.83 13.93 -14.79
C GLU A 454 -12.41 13.68 -15.34
N SER A 455 -11.67 14.76 -15.62
CA SER A 455 -10.28 14.58 -16.05
C SER A 455 -9.41 14.06 -14.90
N ARG A 456 -8.52 13.09 -15.21
CA ARG A 456 -7.58 12.55 -14.23
C ARG A 456 -6.67 13.64 -13.64
N GLU A 457 -6.34 14.66 -14.41
CA GLU A 457 -5.50 15.78 -13.97
C GLU A 457 -6.22 16.61 -12.89
N ALA A 458 -7.50 16.95 -13.10
CA ALA A 458 -8.32 17.65 -12.10
C ALA A 458 -8.49 16.83 -10.82
N ALA A 459 -8.81 15.54 -10.96
CA ALA A 459 -8.89 14.63 -9.80
C ALA A 459 -7.54 14.54 -9.06
N ALA A 460 -6.42 14.55 -9.78
CA ALA A 460 -5.09 14.52 -9.19
C ALA A 460 -4.74 15.82 -8.46
N ASP A 461 -5.17 16.99 -8.96
CA ASP A 461 -5.02 18.27 -8.26
C ASP A 461 -5.77 18.25 -6.93
N CYS A 462 -7.02 17.79 -6.93
CA CYS A 462 -7.85 17.67 -5.73
C CYS A 462 -7.25 16.66 -4.73
N LEU A 463 -6.85 15.48 -5.18
CA LEU A 463 -6.28 14.45 -4.29
C LEU A 463 -4.92 14.88 -3.72
N PHE A 464 -4.06 15.52 -4.51
CA PHE A 464 -2.77 16.00 -4.02
C PHE A 464 -2.95 17.08 -2.94
N GLN A 465 -3.90 18.01 -3.15
CA GLN A 465 -4.24 19.01 -2.13
C GLN A 465 -4.79 18.35 -0.87
N TYR A 466 -5.67 17.34 -1.00
CA TYR A 466 -6.21 16.59 0.13
C TYR A 466 -5.08 15.90 0.93
N ILE A 467 -4.10 15.31 0.24
CA ILE A 467 -2.91 14.70 0.88
C ILE A 467 -2.11 15.74 1.69
N LEU A 468 -1.89 16.94 1.14
CA LEU A 468 -1.22 18.03 1.85
C LEU A 468 -2.03 18.54 3.05
N ASP A 469 -3.36 18.51 2.95
CA ASP A 469 -4.26 18.89 4.05
C ASP A 469 -4.22 17.84 5.18
N VAL A 470 -4.21 16.54 4.84
CA VAL A 470 -4.00 15.46 5.81
C VAL A 470 -2.62 15.55 6.45
N ALA A 471 -1.56 15.77 5.66
CA ALA A 471 -0.20 15.95 6.16
C ALA A 471 -0.08 17.15 7.11
N SER A 472 -0.84 18.21 6.85
CA SER A 472 -0.87 19.43 7.67
C SER A 472 -1.78 19.31 8.91
N GLY A 473 -2.52 18.20 9.08
CA GLY A 473 -3.50 18.05 10.16
C GLY A 473 -4.75 18.93 10.02
N ARG A 474 -4.98 19.56 8.84
CA ARG A 474 -6.20 20.32 8.55
C ARG A 474 -7.40 19.40 8.34
N VAL A 475 -7.14 18.20 7.85
CA VAL A 475 -8.10 17.13 7.66
C VAL A 475 -7.51 15.85 8.24
N HIS A 476 -8.34 15.01 8.86
CA HIS A 476 -7.99 13.67 9.28
C HIS A 476 -8.53 12.65 8.29
N ALA A 477 -7.73 11.62 7.97
CA ALA A 477 -8.23 10.47 7.23
C ALA A 477 -9.28 9.76 8.07
N LYS A 478 -10.35 9.26 7.45
CA LYS A 478 -11.45 8.56 8.15
C LYS A 478 -10.98 7.33 8.93
N SER A 479 -9.90 6.71 8.46
CA SER A 479 -9.24 5.61 9.17
C SER A 479 -8.73 6.00 10.56
N GLU A 480 -8.40 7.25 10.81
CA GLU A 480 -7.90 7.73 12.10
C GLU A 480 -9.01 7.78 13.19
N ALA A 481 -10.29 7.79 12.76
CA ALA A 481 -11.43 7.66 13.66
C ALA A 481 -11.78 6.21 14.00
N LEU A 482 -11.14 5.25 13.32
CA LEU A 482 -11.27 3.82 13.58
C LEU A 482 -10.12 3.37 14.50
N ASP A 483 -10.30 2.26 15.17
CA ASP A 483 -9.23 1.68 15.97
C ASP A 483 -8.07 1.23 15.06
N LYS A 484 -6.86 1.80 15.24
CA LYS A 484 -5.66 1.51 14.45
C LYS A 484 -4.59 0.72 15.22
N HIS A 485 -4.95 0.06 16.30
CA HIS A 485 -4.03 -0.66 17.18
C HIS A 485 -3.53 -2.01 16.63
N GLU A 486 -3.99 -2.42 15.47
CA GLU A 486 -3.62 -3.71 14.89
C GLU A 486 -2.26 -3.65 14.19
N LEU A 487 -1.38 -4.57 14.60
CA LEU A 487 -0.07 -4.78 14.00
C LEU A 487 0.06 -6.23 13.53
N ALA A 488 0.24 -6.42 12.23
CA ALA A 488 0.49 -7.72 11.64
C ALA A 488 1.86 -7.74 10.97
N ILE A 489 2.60 -8.83 11.21
CA ILE A 489 3.96 -9.05 10.72
C ILE A 489 3.96 -10.33 9.88
N PHE A 490 4.68 -10.33 8.76
CA PHE A 490 4.80 -11.48 7.90
C PHE A 490 5.50 -12.62 8.64
N LYS A 491 4.86 -13.78 8.64
CA LYS A 491 5.34 -14.99 9.28
C LYS A 491 5.21 -16.18 8.33
N ASN A 492 6.30 -16.94 8.18
CA ASN A 492 6.33 -18.13 7.35
C ASN A 492 7.09 -19.30 7.98
N GLY A 493 7.68 -19.11 9.17
CA GLY A 493 8.50 -20.09 9.84
C GLY A 493 7.78 -20.88 10.92
N VAL A 494 8.58 -21.72 11.61
CA VAL A 494 8.13 -22.54 12.73
C VAL A 494 8.00 -21.71 13.99
N THR A 495 6.95 -21.99 14.77
CA THR A 495 6.82 -21.47 16.14
C THR A 495 7.21 -22.60 17.12
N LEU A 496 8.11 -22.32 18.09
CA LEU A 496 8.52 -23.25 19.16
C LEU A 496 7.37 -23.61 20.11
#